data_2a756b0e643141c5b00b725efb98b738
#
_entry.id   2a756b0e643141c5b00b725efb98b738
#
_cell.length_a   1.000
_cell.length_b   1.000
_cell.length_c   1.000
_cell.angle_alpha   90.00
_cell.angle_beta   90.00
_cell.angle_gamma   90.00
#
_symmetry.space_group_name_H-M   'P 1'
#
loop_
_entity.id
_entity.type
_entity.pdbx_description
1 polymer ?
#
loop_
_entity_poly.entity_id
_entity_poly.type
_entity_poly.pdbx_seq_one_letter_code
_entity_poly.pdbx_strand_id
1 'polypeptide(L)'
;MALKRLLILAALLVGGSGLAVGQAGIEPSVLDKLKRLFPAATTFSPKEGEPLHFTAYAADARGARTALGYAFWTTEVVPLERGYGGPIVMLVGLDMKGVISGIVVGDHREPYGNFSIDMPQFAAQFRNKDIRDPFKLGEDVDAVSRATITMSSAVRSTW
;
A
#
# COMPACT_ATOMS: atom_id res chain seq x y z
N MET A 1 24.97 24.85 65.17
CA MET A 1 23.71 24.26 64.67
C MET A 1 23.62 24.53 63.19
N ALA A 2 23.97 23.57 62.37
CA ALA A 2 24.00 23.68 60.90
C ALA A 2 22.91 22.76 60.30
N LEU A 3 21.90 23.38 59.73
CA LEU A 3 20.78 22.71 59.10
C LEU A 3 21.15 22.35 57.67
N LYS A 4 21.46 21.07 57.41
CA LYS A 4 21.72 20.54 56.04
C LYS A 4 20.43 20.52 55.26
N ARG A 5 20.29 21.37 54.25
CA ARG A 5 19.23 21.31 53.24
C ARG A 5 19.59 20.23 52.24
N LEU A 6 18.82 19.14 52.26
CA LEU A 6 18.86 18.07 51.27
C LEU A 6 18.10 18.51 50.02
N LEU A 7 18.83 18.84 48.96
CA LEU A 7 18.26 19.08 47.62
C LEU A 7 17.94 17.74 46.96
N ILE A 8 16.69 17.37 46.91
CA ILE A 8 16.20 16.26 46.13
C ILE A 8 16.06 16.75 44.68
N LEU A 9 17.00 16.34 43.85
CA LEU A 9 16.94 16.57 42.40
C LEU A 9 15.95 15.55 41.79
N ALA A 10 14.70 15.97 41.56
CA ALA A 10 13.72 15.18 40.82
C ALA A 10 14.14 15.19 39.36
N ALA A 11 14.74 14.11 38.90
CA ALA A 11 14.96 13.87 37.49
C ALA A 11 13.60 13.60 36.83
N LEU A 12 13.05 14.58 36.12
CA LEU A 12 11.90 14.42 35.24
C LEU A 12 12.36 13.58 34.05
N LEU A 13 12.09 12.29 34.10
CA LEU A 13 12.11 11.42 32.92
C LEU A 13 10.98 11.87 32.01
N VAL A 14 11.27 12.77 31.08
CA VAL A 14 10.43 13.03 29.92
C VAL A 14 10.58 11.79 29.04
N GLY A 15 9.74 10.81 29.31
CA GLY A 15 9.50 9.70 28.40
C GLY A 15 8.92 10.28 27.12
N GLY A 16 9.76 10.45 26.12
CA GLY A 16 9.33 10.75 24.77
C GLY A 16 8.50 9.60 24.25
N SER A 17 7.19 9.65 24.50
CA SER A 17 6.22 8.84 23.75
C SER A 17 6.28 9.37 22.31
N GLY A 18 7.12 8.75 21.51
CA GLY A 18 7.07 8.90 20.05
C GLY A 18 5.69 8.47 19.60
N LEU A 19 4.78 9.43 19.54
CA LEU A 19 3.44 9.26 19.04
C LEU A 19 3.55 8.68 17.62
N ALA A 20 3.04 7.49 17.44
CA ALA A 20 2.72 6.92 16.15
C ALA A 20 1.59 7.75 15.49
N VAL A 21 1.90 8.97 15.08
CA VAL A 21 0.98 9.97 14.50
C VAL A 21 0.70 9.67 13.02
N GLY A 22 0.80 8.46 12.56
CA GLY A 22 0.58 8.17 11.15
C GLY A 22 -0.37 7.01 10.85
N GLN A 23 -0.89 6.34 11.87
CA GLN A 23 -1.75 5.15 11.66
C GLN A 23 -3.14 5.30 12.28
N ALA A 24 -3.42 6.39 12.98
CA ALA A 24 -4.73 6.67 13.51
C ALA A 24 -5.72 6.94 12.36
N GLY A 25 -6.68 6.04 12.15
CA GLY A 25 -7.71 6.16 11.12
C GLY A 25 -7.54 5.22 9.92
N ILE A 26 -6.47 4.43 9.84
CA ILE A 26 -6.35 3.37 8.83
C ILE A 26 -6.85 2.06 9.42
N GLU A 27 -7.80 1.45 8.74
CA GLU A 27 -8.34 0.14 9.15
C GLU A 27 -7.21 -0.92 9.19
N PRO A 28 -7.17 -1.81 10.22
CA PRO A 28 -6.10 -2.80 10.36
C PRO A 28 -5.89 -3.67 9.12
N SER A 29 -6.95 -4.08 8.46
CA SER A 29 -6.89 -4.90 7.23
C SER A 29 -6.23 -4.16 6.07
N VAL A 30 -6.42 -2.84 5.97
CA VAL A 30 -5.77 -1.98 4.99
C VAL A 30 -4.31 -1.77 5.36
N LEU A 31 -4.03 -1.55 6.64
CA LEU A 31 -2.65 -1.40 7.13
C LEU A 31 -1.79 -2.62 6.84
N ASP A 32 -2.32 -3.83 6.99
CA ASP A 32 -1.62 -5.07 6.65
C ASP A 32 -1.32 -5.16 5.15
N LYS A 33 -2.25 -4.74 4.30
CA LYS A 33 -2.00 -4.66 2.85
C LYS A 33 -0.91 -3.64 2.51
N LEU A 34 -0.94 -2.46 3.14
CA LEU A 34 0.08 -1.42 2.96
C LEU A 34 1.48 -1.90 3.37
N LYS A 35 1.59 -2.62 4.49
CA LYS A 35 2.87 -3.21 4.95
C LYS A 35 3.39 -4.27 3.98
N ARG A 36 2.52 -5.02 3.32
CA ARG A 36 2.93 -5.98 2.28
C ARG A 36 3.50 -5.28 1.05
N LEU A 37 2.96 -4.10 0.68
CA LEU A 37 3.47 -3.30 -0.43
C LEU A 37 4.77 -2.58 -0.11
N PHE A 38 4.91 -2.11 1.13
CA PHE A 38 6.07 -1.35 1.61
C PHE A 38 6.62 -1.93 2.93
N PRO A 39 7.33 -3.07 2.88
CA PRO A 39 7.85 -3.71 4.10
C PRO A 39 8.83 -2.82 4.90
N ALA A 40 9.51 -1.89 4.23
CA ALA A 40 10.44 -0.95 4.86
C ALA A 40 9.75 0.29 5.47
N ALA A 41 8.43 0.44 5.25
CA ALA A 41 7.71 1.59 5.80
C ALA A 41 7.48 1.43 7.31
N THR A 42 7.76 2.49 8.04
CA THR A 42 7.49 2.59 9.49
C THR A 42 6.13 3.19 9.78
N THR A 43 5.65 4.08 8.89
CA THR A 43 4.36 4.77 9.03
C THR A 43 3.71 5.00 7.67
N PHE A 44 2.38 5.19 7.69
CA PHE A 44 1.59 5.55 6.52
C PHE A 44 0.75 6.78 6.82
N SER A 45 0.54 7.65 5.81
CA SER A 45 -0.42 8.76 5.93
C SER A 45 -1.86 8.23 6.00
N PRO A 46 -2.81 9.00 6.51
CA PRO A 46 -4.21 8.84 6.13
C PRO A 46 -4.36 8.89 4.60
N LYS A 47 -5.49 8.41 4.10
CA LYS A 47 -5.80 8.51 2.67
C LYS A 47 -6.11 9.95 2.31
N GLU A 48 -5.33 10.54 1.40
CA GLU A 48 -5.39 11.96 1.03
C GLU A 48 -4.89 12.19 -0.41
N GLY A 49 -5.00 13.41 -0.90
CA GLY A 49 -4.51 13.82 -2.21
C GLY A 49 -5.47 13.54 -3.36
N GLU A 50 -5.02 13.85 -4.59
CA GLU A 50 -5.77 13.60 -5.81
C GLU A 50 -4.82 13.03 -6.87
N PRO A 51 -5.07 11.77 -7.32
CA PRO A 51 -6.08 10.84 -6.78
C PRO A 51 -5.82 10.47 -5.31
N LEU A 52 -6.87 9.98 -4.63
CA LEU A 52 -6.75 9.55 -3.23
C LEU A 52 -5.71 8.44 -3.06
N HIS A 53 -4.75 8.63 -2.15
CA HIS A 53 -3.69 7.67 -1.92
C HIS A 53 -3.19 7.69 -0.47
N PHE A 54 -2.49 6.64 -0.07
CA PHE A 54 -1.69 6.58 1.15
C PHE A 54 -0.23 6.84 0.79
N THR A 55 0.49 7.60 1.60
CA THR A 55 1.94 7.75 1.46
C THR A 55 2.65 6.86 2.48
N ALA A 56 3.57 6.03 2.00
CA ALA A 56 4.43 5.19 2.83
C ALA A 56 5.71 5.94 3.22
N TYR A 57 6.06 5.93 4.50
CA TYR A 57 7.26 6.60 5.02
C TYR A 57 8.18 5.63 5.75
N ALA A 58 9.48 5.75 5.53
CA ALA A 58 10.51 5.26 6.44
C ALA A 58 10.91 6.37 7.41
N ALA A 59 11.26 6.00 8.63
CA ALA A 59 11.90 6.89 9.59
C ALA A 59 13.34 6.45 9.83
N ASP A 60 14.26 7.41 9.90
CA ASP A 60 15.63 7.16 10.30
C ASP A 60 15.76 7.10 11.83
N ALA A 61 16.96 6.80 12.34
CA ALA A 61 17.25 6.73 13.75
C ALA A 61 17.05 8.09 14.49
N ARG A 62 16.96 9.19 13.76
CA ARG A 62 16.72 10.55 14.30
C ARG A 62 15.25 10.96 14.18
N GLY A 63 14.38 10.08 13.64
CA GLY A 63 12.96 10.33 13.43
C GLY A 63 12.64 11.16 12.18
N ALA A 64 13.61 11.47 11.33
CA ALA A 64 13.34 12.12 10.04
C ALA A 64 12.60 11.14 9.12
N ARG A 65 11.51 11.60 8.48
CA ARG A 65 10.64 10.80 7.64
C ARG A 65 10.99 11.00 6.17
N THR A 66 11.17 9.90 5.45
CA THR A 66 11.38 9.90 4.00
C THR A 66 10.25 9.13 3.33
N ALA A 67 9.61 9.72 2.32
CA ALA A 67 8.60 9.03 1.53
C ALA A 67 9.25 7.91 0.71
N LEU A 68 8.68 6.71 0.79
CA LEU A 68 9.09 5.54 0.03
C LEU A 68 8.25 5.39 -1.24
N GLY A 69 7.00 5.84 -1.21
CA GLY A 69 6.07 5.69 -2.31
C GLY A 69 4.63 5.91 -1.91
N TYR A 70 3.74 5.59 -2.83
CA TYR A 70 2.30 5.79 -2.73
C TYR A 70 1.54 4.49 -2.90
N ALA A 71 0.40 4.35 -2.24
CA ALA A 71 -0.53 3.26 -2.47
C ALA A 71 -1.93 3.81 -2.71
N PHE A 72 -2.64 3.28 -3.70
CA PHE A 72 -3.98 3.71 -4.07
C PHE A 72 -4.86 2.52 -4.46
N TRP A 73 -6.15 2.68 -4.30
CA TRP A 73 -7.13 1.71 -4.75
C TRP A 73 -7.46 1.93 -6.22
N THR A 74 -7.41 0.88 -7.03
CA THR A 74 -7.72 0.96 -8.46
C THR A 74 -9.12 1.48 -8.74
N THR A 75 -10.09 1.13 -7.91
CA THR A 75 -11.47 1.59 -8.03
C THR A 75 -11.68 3.10 -7.77
N GLU A 76 -10.70 3.76 -7.16
CA GLU A 76 -10.73 5.22 -6.98
C GLU A 76 -10.11 5.97 -8.16
N VAL A 77 -9.20 5.32 -8.89
CA VAL A 77 -8.54 5.90 -10.07
C VAL A 77 -9.31 5.58 -11.35
N VAL A 78 -9.80 4.34 -11.48
CA VAL A 78 -10.57 3.86 -12.64
C VAL A 78 -11.91 3.26 -12.21
N PRO A 79 -12.85 4.06 -11.69
CA PRO A 79 -14.07 3.57 -11.04
C PRO A 79 -15.04 2.83 -11.99
N LEU A 80 -14.90 3.04 -13.29
CA LEU A 80 -15.77 2.44 -14.31
C LEU A 80 -15.26 1.08 -14.80
N GLU A 81 -14.01 0.72 -14.47
CA GLU A 81 -13.44 -0.55 -14.92
C GLU A 81 -14.06 -1.73 -14.16
N ARG A 82 -14.50 -2.74 -14.88
CA ARG A 82 -15.21 -3.90 -14.32
C ARG A 82 -14.76 -5.19 -14.97
N GLY A 83 -14.62 -6.24 -14.15
CA GLY A 83 -14.53 -7.61 -14.59
C GLY A 83 -15.90 -8.20 -14.94
N TYR A 84 -16.01 -9.50 -14.95
CA TYR A 84 -17.26 -10.23 -15.22
C TYR A 84 -18.27 -10.06 -14.06
N GLY A 85 -17.81 -10.19 -12.82
CA GLY A 85 -18.64 -10.12 -11.61
C GLY A 85 -18.75 -8.71 -11.01
N GLY A 86 -18.10 -7.71 -11.58
CA GLY A 86 -18.09 -6.34 -11.07
C GLY A 86 -16.71 -5.70 -10.98
N PRO A 87 -16.55 -4.66 -10.15
CA PRO A 87 -15.23 -4.05 -9.93
C PRO A 87 -14.26 -5.05 -9.29
N ILE A 88 -13.01 -5.02 -9.72
CA ILE A 88 -11.92 -5.75 -9.08
C ILE A 88 -11.12 -4.75 -8.25
N VAL A 89 -11.26 -4.83 -6.94
CA VAL A 89 -10.60 -3.92 -6.01
C VAL A 89 -9.15 -4.37 -5.81
N MET A 90 -8.18 -3.54 -6.20
CA MET A 90 -6.77 -3.82 -5.96
C MET A 90 -6.11 -2.63 -5.30
N LEU A 91 -5.19 -2.89 -4.37
CA LEU A 91 -4.30 -1.89 -3.81
C LEU A 91 -2.96 -1.97 -4.54
N VAL A 92 -2.60 -0.91 -5.24
CA VAL A 92 -1.35 -0.82 -6.01
C VAL A 92 -0.38 0.07 -5.26
N GLY A 93 0.85 -0.39 -5.06
CA GLY A 93 1.95 0.40 -4.50
C GLY A 93 2.91 0.85 -5.60
N LEU A 94 3.27 2.11 -5.59
CA LEU A 94 4.30 2.71 -6.45
C LEU A 94 5.41 3.29 -5.61
N ASP A 95 6.65 3.11 -6.02
CA ASP A 95 7.77 3.86 -5.46
C ASP A 95 7.77 5.32 -5.96
N MET A 96 8.68 6.13 -5.45
CA MET A 96 8.80 7.54 -5.82
C MET A 96 9.21 7.77 -7.28
N LYS A 97 9.57 6.72 -8.03
CA LYS A 97 9.93 6.77 -9.46
C LYS A 97 8.80 6.30 -10.38
N GLY A 98 7.71 5.79 -9.80
CA GLY A 98 6.59 5.21 -10.53
C GLY A 98 6.77 3.72 -10.85
N VAL A 99 7.71 3.04 -10.17
CA VAL A 99 7.87 1.59 -10.29
C VAL A 99 6.93 0.90 -9.30
N ILE A 100 6.23 -0.12 -9.78
CA ILE A 100 5.28 -0.88 -8.96
C ILE A 100 6.04 -1.69 -7.90
N SER A 101 5.83 -1.36 -6.63
CA SER A 101 6.36 -2.12 -5.48
C SER A 101 5.59 -3.42 -5.26
N GLY A 102 4.32 -3.45 -5.66
CA GLY A 102 3.47 -4.63 -5.59
C GLY A 102 2.00 -4.30 -5.82
N ILE A 103 1.21 -5.36 -5.92
CA ILE A 103 -0.26 -5.31 -5.98
C ILE A 103 -0.82 -6.24 -4.92
N VAL A 104 -1.87 -5.83 -4.24
CA VAL A 104 -2.68 -6.68 -3.36
C VAL A 104 -4.10 -6.70 -3.89
N VAL A 105 -4.55 -7.85 -4.34
CA VAL A 105 -5.94 -8.06 -4.75
C VAL A 105 -6.82 -8.04 -3.51
N GLY A 106 -7.87 -7.25 -3.54
CA GLY A 106 -8.89 -7.14 -2.51
C GLY A 106 -10.16 -7.87 -2.89
N ASP A 107 -11.29 -7.31 -2.50
CA ASP A 107 -12.59 -7.94 -2.74
C ASP A 107 -12.98 -7.90 -4.22
N HIS A 108 -13.55 -9.01 -4.70
CA HIS A 108 -14.12 -9.13 -6.03
C HIS A 108 -15.19 -10.23 -6.05
N ARG A 109 -15.94 -10.30 -7.14
CA ARG A 109 -16.98 -11.33 -7.38
C ARG A 109 -16.70 -12.10 -8.68
N GLU A 110 -15.43 -12.24 -9.03
CA GLU A 110 -15.04 -12.93 -10.25
C GLU A 110 -15.19 -14.44 -10.11
N PRO A 111 -15.95 -15.12 -10.97
CA PRO A 111 -16.20 -16.56 -10.86
C PRO A 111 -14.94 -17.41 -11.05
N TYR A 112 -13.93 -16.85 -11.70
CA TYR A 112 -12.64 -17.48 -11.98
C TYR A 112 -11.48 -16.82 -11.24
N GLY A 113 -11.77 -15.98 -10.22
CA GLY A 113 -10.76 -15.25 -9.46
C GLY A 113 -9.74 -16.17 -8.79
N ASN A 114 -10.23 -17.24 -8.17
CA ASN A 114 -9.43 -18.18 -7.38
C ASN A 114 -8.30 -18.90 -8.15
N PHE A 115 -8.35 -18.98 -9.45
CA PHE A 115 -7.27 -19.53 -10.29
C PHE A 115 -6.74 -18.53 -11.33
N SER A 116 -7.02 -17.26 -11.15
CA SER A 116 -6.48 -16.17 -11.95
C SER A 116 -5.89 -15.07 -11.06
N ILE A 117 -6.67 -14.06 -10.71
CA ILE A 117 -6.19 -12.86 -10.00
C ILE A 117 -5.85 -13.10 -8.52
N ASP A 118 -6.44 -14.11 -7.87
CA ASP A 118 -6.12 -14.49 -6.48
C ASP A 118 -4.81 -15.27 -6.36
N MET A 119 -4.31 -15.79 -7.49
CA MET A 119 -3.06 -16.52 -7.50
C MET A 119 -1.89 -15.55 -7.23
N PRO A 120 -0.96 -15.91 -6.33
CA PRO A 120 0.20 -15.05 -6.04
C PRO A 120 1.02 -14.67 -7.28
N GLN A 121 1.03 -15.54 -8.28
CA GLN A 121 1.72 -15.31 -9.55
C GLN A 121 1.14 -14.13 -10.34
N PHE A 122 -0.17 -13.88 -10.23
CA PHE A 122 -0.78 -12.71 -10.88
C PHE A 122 -0.15 -11.41 -10.36
N ALA A 123 -0.22 -11.17 -9.07
CA ALA A 123 0.32 -9.96 -8.46
C ALA A 123 1.85 -9.83 -8.64
N ALA A 124 2.57 -10.96 -8.66
CA ALA A 124 4.02 -11.00 -8.84
C ALA A 124 4.47 -10.46 -10.21
N GLN A 125 3.65 -10.59 -11.25
CA GLN A 125 3.99 -10.14 -12.60
C GLN A 125 4.14 -8.62 -12.74
N PHE A 126 3.51 -7.86 -11.85
CA PHE A 126 3.54 -6.39 -11.88
C PHE A 126 4.72 -5.81 -11.10
N ARG A 127 5.31 -6.58 -10.19
CA ARG A 127 6.42 -6.09 -9.35
C ARG A 127 7.61 -5.68 -10.22
N ASN A 128 8.18 -4.51 -9.93
CA ASN A 128 9.30 -3.89 -10.62
C ASN A 128 8.99 -3.43 -12.07
N LYS A 129 7.73 -3.46 -12.50
CA LYS A 129 7.31 -2.81 -13.76
C LYS A 129 7.10 -1.32 -13.52
N ASP A 130 7.36 -0.52 -14.54
CA ASP A 130 7.03 0.89 -14.54
C ASP A 130 5.52 1.07 -14.78
N ILE A 131 4.87 1.98 -14.05
CA ILE A 131 3.43 2.24 -14.24
C ILE A 131 3.11 2.75 -15.66
N ARG A 132 4.11 3.22 -16.37
CA ARG A 132 3.99 3.67 -17.77
C ARG A 132 4.13 2.55 -18.80
N ASP A 133 4.43 1.32 -18.36
CA ASP A 133 4.50 0.16 -19.25
C ASP A 133 3.10 -0.17 -19.82
N PRO A 134 3.01 -0.74 -21.01
CA PRO A 134 1.72 -0.93 -21.70
C PRO A 134 0.80 -1.97 -21.06
N PHE A 135 1.26 -2.83 -20.16
CA PHE A 135 0.51 -3.90 -19.49
C PHE A 135 -0.46 -4.66 -20.41
N LYS A 136 0.06 -5.29 -21.42
CA LYS A 136 -0.72 -6.06 -22.36
C LYS A 136 -0.87 -7.51 -21.94
N LEU A 137 -2.12 -7.96 -21.80
CA LEU A 137 -2.41 -9.35 -21.48
C LEU A 137 -1.96 -10.28 -22.62
N GLY A 138 -1.18 -11.32 -22.28
CA GLY A 138 -0.58 -12.24 -23.23
C GLY A 138 0.75 -11.80 -23.81
N GLU A 139 1.21 -10.57 -23.50
CA GLU A 139 2.54 -10.05 -23.85
C GLU A 139 3.35 -9.76 -22.57
N ASP A 140 2.91 -8.79 -21.76
CA ASP A 140 3.60 -8.36 -20.53
C ASP A 140 3.05 -9.02 -19.28
N VAL A 141 1.79 -9.46 -19.33
CA VAL A 141 1.08 -10.15 -18.26
C VAL A 141 0.49 -11.43 -18.81
N ASP A 142 0.77 -12.55 -18.15
CA ASP A 142 0.28 -13.86 -18.58
C ASP A 142 -1.24 -13.94 -18.53
N ALA A 143 -1.82 -14.50 -19.58
CA ALA A 143 -3.25 -14.75 -19.67
C ALA A 143 -3.61 -16.10 -19.05
N VAL A 144 -4.75 -16.16 -18.37
CA VAL A 144 -5.32 -17.41 -17.85
C VAL A 144 -6.54 -17.79 -18.68
N SER A 145 -6.56 -18.98 -19.21
CA SER A 145 -7.69 -19.52 -19.99
C SER A 145 -8.99 -19.46 -19.17
N ARG A 146 -10.09 -19.04 -19.83
CA ARG A 146 -11.43 -18.85 -19.23
C ARG A 146 -11.56 -17.68 -18.25
N ALA A 147 -10.48 -16.95 -17.97
CA ALA A 147 -10.49 -15.77 -17.11
C ALA A 147 -10.15 -14.47 -17.87
N THR A 148 -10.30 -14.45 -19.19
CA THR A 148 -9.85 -13.34 -20.05
C THR A 148 -10.49 -12.01 -19.66
N ILE A 149 -11.79 -11.96 -19.37
CA ILE A 149 -12.48 -10.73 -18.97
C ILE A 149 -11.94 -10.23 -17.62
N THR A 150 -11.86 -11.14 -16.64
CA THR A 150 -11.30 -10.86 -15.31
C THR A 150 -9.87 -10.32 -15.38
N MET A 151 -9.01 -11.04 -16.12
CA MET A 151 -7.60 -10.67 -16.29
C MET A 151 -7.44 -9.34 -17.03
N SER A 152 -8.18 -9.14 -18.11
CA SER A 152 -8.15 -7.89 -18.88
C SER A 152 -8.60 -6.70 -18.04
N SER A 153 -9.65 -6.86 -17.24
CA SER A 153 -10.11 -5.79 -16.33
C SER A 153 -9.08 -5.49 -15.24
N ALA A 154 -8.53 -6.52 -14.58
CA ALA A 154 -7.53 -6.34 -13.55
C ALA A 154 -6.28 -5.63 -14.10
N VAL A 155 -5.82 -6.01 -15.28
CA VAL A 155 -4.68 -5.36 -15.96
C VAL A 155 -4.99 -3.89 -16.30
N ARG A 156 -6.16 -3.59 -16.89
CA ARG A 156 -6.57 -2.20 -17.18
C ARG A 156 -6.76 -1.35 -15.94
N SER A 157 -7.12 -1.96 -14.82
CA SER A 157 -7.26 -1.23 -13.55
C SER A 157 -5.91 -0.82 -12.94
N THR A 158 -4.82 -1.43 -13.38
CA THR A 158 -3.47 -1.14 -12.87
C THR A 158 -2.83 0.04 -13.62
N TRP A 159 -3.44 0.48 -14.67
CA TRP A 159 -2.92 1.42 -15.68
C TRP A 159 -3.25 2.88 -15.35
#